data_afeaf1f39cd890381c6744c1be6128ad
#
_entry.id   afeaf1f39cd890381c6744c1be6128ad
#
_cell.length_a   1.000
_cell.length_b   1.000
_cell.length_c   1.000
_cell.angle_alpha   90.00
_cell.angle_beta   90.00
_cell.angle_gamma   90.00
#
_symmetry.space_group_name_H-M   'P 1'
#
loop_
_entity.id
_entity.type
_entity.pdbx_description
1 polymer ?
#
loop_
_entity_poly.entity_id
_entity_poly.type
_entity_poly.pdbx_seq_one_letter_code
_entity_poly.pdbx_strand_id
1 'polypeptide(L)'
;MKAPGSEVGRAAQKRRTRKAIVAAAADLLAKGQTPSINDVAAAADVSRRTIYMYFPTTQQLLIDAALASLTRHTVGAALDSLGDSDDVERRVEIMTRAVQGNFASTEQQGRTLLRLTLDAPHDKPRPDQPLRGYRRIEWIERALEPIRAKVGPDQFERLVSALAMVIGWESLIVAKDIRALDLEEAEDVSAWAAKALVRATLSEPQKKVKPRAGRERKPKRAPAANGSRHR
;
A
#
# COMPACT_ATOMS: atom_id res chain seq x y z
N MET A 1 0.75 -1.31 30.25
CA MET A 1 1.56 -0.68 29.18
C MET A 1 1.86 -1.72 28.13
N LYS A 2 1.31 -1.61 26.91
CA LYS A 2 1.67 -2.49 25.77
C LYS A 2 2.92 -1.91 25.11
N ALA A 3 3.98 -2.69 24.99
CA ALA A 3 5.25 -2.26 24.42
C ALA A 3 5.10 -1.85 22.94
N PRO A 4 5.73 -0.76 22.48
CA PRO A 4 5.63 -0.28 21.09
C PRO A 4 6.11 -1.29 20.04
N GLY A 5 7.00 -2.22 20.38
CA GLY A 5 7.46 -3.29 19.49
C GLY A 5 6.38 -4.33 19.09
N SER A 6 5.27 -4.42 19.83
CA SER A 6 4.19 -5.38 19.52
C SER A 6 3.26 -4.90 18.39
N GLU A 7 3.20 -3.59 18.10
CA GLU A 7 2.35 -3.04 17.03
C GLU A 7 3.03 -3.13 15.66
N VAL A 8 4.32 -2.83 15.60
CA VAL A 8 5.13 -2.97 14.38
C VAL A 8 5.19 -4.44 13.94
N GLY A 9 5.39 -5.37 14.88
CA GLY A 9 5.40 -6.81 14.60
C GLY A 9 4.05 -7.31 14.05
N ARG A 10 2.92 -6.82 14.59
CA ARG A 10 1.58 -7.20 14.13
C ARG A 10 1.26 -6.65 12.73
N ALA A 11 1.63 -5.41 12.43
CA ALA A 11 1.46 -4.83 11.10
C ALA A 11 2.28 -5.60 10.06
N ALA A 12 3.52 -5.94 10.36
CA ALA A 12 4.36 -6.77 9.50
C ALA A 12 3.78 -8.18 9.28
N GLN A 13 3.25 -8.81 10.34
CA GLN A 13 2.58 -10.11 10.23
C GLN A 13 1.33 -10.04 9.36
N LYS A 14 0.50 -9.01 9.52
CA LYS A 14 -0.70 -8.80 8.69
C LYS A 14 -0.34 -8.63 7.22
N ARG A 15 0.71 -7.85 6.89
CA ARG A 15 1.20 -7.71 5.51
C ARG A 15 1.65 -9.05 4.93
N ARG A 16 2.41 -9.85 5.70
CA ARG A 16 2.86 -11.18 5.27
C ARG A 16 1.68 -12.10 4.96
N THR A 17 0.69 -12.17 5.85
CA THR A 17 -0.50 -12.99 5.66
C THR A 17 -1.28 -12.56 4.41
N ARG A 18 -1.51 -11.25 4.23
CA ARG A 18 -2.18 -10.74 3.01
C ARG A 18 -1.41 -11.13 1.74
N LYS A 19 -0.08 -10.97 1.77
CA LYS A 19 0.78 -11.32 0.64
C LYS A 19 0.71 -12.83 0.31
N ALA A 20 0.71 -13.69 1.32
CA ALA A 20 0.57 -15.13 1.14
C ALA A 20 -0.79 -15.51 0.51
N ILE A 21 -1.89 -14.91 0.96
CA ILE A 21 -3.24 -15.13 0.40
C ILE A 21 -3.29 -14.73 -1.08
N VAL A 22 -2.78 -13.54 -1.43
CA VAL A 22 -2.77 -13.06 -2.83
C VAL A 22 -1.86 -13.92 -3.69
N ALA A 23 -0.70 -14.34 -3.19
CA ALA A 23 0.22 -15.21 -3.92
C ALA A 23 -0.42 -16.57 -4.21
N ALA A 24 -1.03 -17.20 -3.22
CA ALA A 24 -1.73 -18.47 -3.40
C ALA A 24 -2.87 -18.39 -4.44
N ALA A 25 -3.68 -17.32 -4.38
CA ALA A 25 -4.73 -17.09 -5.37
C ALA A 25 -4.16 -16.85 -6.79
N ALA A 26 -3.05 -16.08 -6.91
CA ALA A 26 -2.39 -15.83 -8.18
C ALA A 26 -1.79 -17.12 -8.79
N ASP A 27 -1.20 -17.98 -7.97
CA ASP A 27 -0.62 -19.24 -8.42
C ASP A 27 -1.70 -20.23 -8.90
N LEU A 28 -2.88 -20.24 -8.26
CA LEU A 28 -4.03 -21.04 -8.73
C LEU A 28 -4.59 -20.49 -10.04
N LEU A 29 -4.72 -19.16 -10.18
CA LEU A 29 -5.14 -18.52 -11.44
C LEU A 29 -4.15 -18.80 -12.58
N ALA A 30 -2.85 -18.78 -12.32
CA ALA A 30 -1.82 -19.08 -13.31
C ALA A 30 -1.88 -20.54 -13.84
N LYS A 31 -2.45 -21.46 -13.05
CA LYS A 31 -2.73 -22.85 -13.46
C LYS A 31 -4.04 -22.99 -14.26
N GLY A 32 -4.68 -21.88 -14.64
CA GLY A 32 -5.96 -21.86 -15.36
C GLY A 32 -7.19 -22.20 -14.52
N GLN A 33 -7.06 -22.19 -13.19
CA GLN A 33 -8.16 -22.47 -12.27
C GLN A 33 -8.96 -21.21 -11.96
N THR A 34 -10.24 -21.35 -11.66
CA THR A 34 -11.04 -20.31 -11.01
C THR A 34 -11.19 -20.68 -9.54
N PRO A 35 -10.25 -20.26 -8.66
CA PRO A 35 -10.21 -20.77 -7.30
C PRO A 35 -11.37 -20.26 -6.46
N SER A 36 -11.95 -21.17 -5.65
CA SER A 36 -12.86 -20.82 -4.59
C SER A 36 -12.09 -20.30 -3.36
N ILE A 37 -12.81 -19.70 -2.39
CA ILE A 37 -12.21 -19.31 -1.10
C ILE A 37 -11.59 -20.52 -0.37
N ASN A 38 -12.17 -21.72 -0.51
CA ASN A 38 -11.63 -22.92 0.11
C ASN A 38 -10.27 -23.32 -0.50
N ASP A 39 -10.15 -23.24 -1.82
CA ASP A 39 -8.91 -23.54 -2.52
C ASP A 39 -7.79 -22.59 -2.11
N VAL A 40 -8.11 -21.29 -2.05
CA VAL A 40 -7.14 -20.29 -1.61
C VAL A 40 -6.78 -20.45 -0.14
N ALA A 41 -7.75 -20.79 0.72
CA ALA A 41 -7.52 -21.00 2.15
C ALA A 41 -6.54 -22.18 2.38
N ALA A 42 -6.75 -23.28 1.66
CA ALA A 42 -5.88 -24.45 1.69
C ALA A 42 -4.47 -24.11 1.15
N ALA A 43 -4.40 -23.44 0.01
CA ALA A 43 -3.12 -23.09 -0.63
C ALA A 43 -2.29 -22.07 0.17
N ALA A 44 -2.94 -21.16 0.90
CA ALA A 44 -2.29 -20.13 1.73
C ALA A 44 -2.07 -20.58 3.18
N ASP A 45 -2.49 -21.77 3.56
CA ASP A 45 -2.47 -22.30 4.95
C ASP A 45 -3.13 -21.32 5.96
N VAL A 46 -4.34 -20.87 5.62
CA VAL A 46 -5.13 -19.96 6.48
C VAL A 46 -6.60 -20.37 6.52
N SER A 47 -7.32 -19.92 7.53
CA SER A 47 -8.78 -20.12 7.59
C SER A 47 -9.52 -19.21 6.61
N ARG A 48 -10.72 -19.64 6.14
CA ARG A 48 -11.64 -18.78 5.36
C ARG A 48 -11.94 -17.47 6.08
N ARG A 49 -12.13 -17.51 7.41
CA ARG A 49 -12.35 -16.34 8.26
C ARG A 49 -11.17 -15.36 8.14
N THR A 50 -9.95 -15.90 8.10
CA THR A 50 -8.74 -15.09 7.89
C THR A 50 -8.78 -14.39 6.55
N ILE A 51 -9.15 -15.08 5.46
CA ILE A 51 -9.27 -14.46 4.13
C ILE A 51 -10.29 -13.32 4.15
N TYR A 52 -11.49 -13.53 4.69
CA TYR A 52 -12.52 -12.49 4.76
C TYR A 52 -12.15 -11.29 5.65
N MET A 53 -11.19 -11.45 6.56
CA MET A 53 -10.62 -10.30 7.28
C MET A 53 -9.80 -9.36 6.39
N TYR A 54 -9.23 -9.87 5.29
CA TYR A 54 -8.39 -9.11 4.35
C TYR A 54 -9.13 -8.73 3.07
N PHE A 55 -10.04 -9.57 2.62
CA PHE A 55 -10.80 -9.45 1.38
C PHE A 55 -12.29 -9.66 1.66
N PRO A 56 -13.09 -8.59 1.71
CA PRO A 56 -14.54 -8.70 1.97
C PRO A 56 -15.28 -9.61 0.99
N THR A 57 -14.79 -9.70 -0.25
CA THR A 57 -15.39 -10.56 -1.29
C THR A 57 -14.34 -11.40 -2.00
N THR A 58 -14.74 -12.57 -2.48
CA THR A 58 -13.90 -13.43 -3.34
C THR A 58 -13.48 -12.69 -4.60
N GLN A 59 -14.38 -11.92 -5.20
CA GLN A 59 -14.10 -11.13 -6.41
C GLN A 59 -12.96 -10.15 -6.20
N GLN A 60 -12.94 -9.43 -5.07
CA GLN A 60 -11.85 -8.51 -4.74
C GLN A 60 -10.51 -9.24 -4.61
N LEU A 61 -10.49 -10.41 -3.97
CA LEU A 61 -9.28 -11.24 -3.86
C LEU A 61 -8.78 -11.67 -5.24
N LEU A 62 -9.67 -12.19 -6.10
CA LEU A 62 -9.28 -12.71 -7.42
C LEU A 62 -8.78 -11.61 -8.34
N ILE A 63 -9.39 -10.42 -8.32
CA ILE A 63 -8.90 -9.27 -9.08
C ILE A 63 -7.53 -8.80 -8.56
N ASP A 64 -7.35 -8.70 -7.23
CA ASP A 64 -6.05 -8.33 -6.65
C ASP A 64 -4.96 -9.37 -6.97
N ALA A 65 -5.33 -10.67 -7.01
CA ALA A 65 -4.44 -11.74 -7.39
C ALA A 65 -4.07 -11.71 -8.89
N ALA A 66 -5.04 -11.47 -9.78
CA ALA A 66 -4.79 -11.33 -11.22
C ALA A 66 -3.85 -10.16 -11.51
N LEU A 67 -4.13 -8.98 -10.94
CA LEU A 67 -3.25 -7.82 -11.05
C LEU A 67 -1.86 -8.08 -10.44
N ALA A 68 -1.78 -8.89 -9.38
CA ALA A 68 -0.50 -9.29 -8.78
C ALA A 68 0.36 -10.11 -9.73
N SER A 69 -0.25 -11.04 -10.43
CA SER A 69 0.45 -11.89 -11.39
C SER A 69 1.06 -11.05 -12.53
N LEU A 70 0.28 -10.16 -13.11
CA LEU A 70 0.71 -9.30 -14.23
C LEU A 70 1.85 -8.34 -13.83
N THR A 71 1.75 -7.69 -12.68
CA THR A 71 2.71 -6.64 -12.29
C THR A 71 3.95 -7.17 -11.58
N ARG A 72 3.92 -8.40 -11.06
CA ARG A 72 5.06 -8.99 -10.34
C ARG A 72 6.29 -9.11 -11.21
N HIS A 73 6.12 -9.55 -12.46
CA HIS A 73 7.23 -9.77 -13.39
C HIS A 73 7.74 -8.49 -14.03
N THR A 74 6.85 -7.52 -14.31
CA THR A 74 7.22 -6.29 -15.00
C THR A 74 7.93 -5.28 -14.09
N VAL A 75 7.32 -4.92 -12.96
CA VAL A 75 7.87 -3.90 -12.04
C VAL A 75 9.09 -4.42 -11.29
N GLY A 76 9.05 -5.68 -10.84
CA GLY A 76 10.18 -6.32 -10.19
C GLY A 76 11.41 -6.34 -11.07
N ALA A 77 11.29 -6.89 -12.28
CA ALA A 77 12.37 -6.98 -13.26
C ALA A 77 12.89 -5.59 -13.69
N ALA A 78 12.01 -4.61 -13.86
CA ALA A 78 12.40 -3.24 -14.18
C ALA A 78 13.28 -2.61 -13.09
N LEU A 79 12.95 -2.83 -11.80
CA LEU A 79 13.78 -2.37 -10.70
C LEU A 79 15.07 -3.19 -10.55
N ASP A 80 15.03 -4.50 -10.83
CA ASP A 80 16.22 -5.38 -10.79
C ASP A 80 17.24 -4.97 -11.87
N SER A 81 16.78 -4.54 -13.05
CA SER A 81 17.65 -4.10 -14.15
C SER A 81 18.49 -2.87 -13.83
N LEU A 82 18.13 -2.11 -12.78
CA LEU A 82 18.88 -0.94 -12.34
C LEU A 82 20.04 -1.30 -11.39
N GLY A 83 20.09 -2.54 -10.88
CA GLY A 83 21.10 -2.96 -9.93
C GLY A 83 21.19 -2.02 -8.72
N ASP A 84 22.42 -1.71 -8.32
CA ASP A 84 22.74 -0.85 -7.17
C ASP A 84 22.80 0.64 -7.55
N SER A 85 22.12 1.08 -8.63
CA SER A 85 22.10 2.48 -9.03
C SER A 85 21.55 3.37 -7.92
N ASP A 86 22.31 4.40 -7.55
CA ASP A 86 21.93 5.44 -6.59
C ASP A 86 21.03 6.54 -7.19
N ASP A 87 20.79 6.52 -8.51
CA ASP A 87 19.91 7.47 -9.18
C ASP A 87 18.43 7.20 -8.85
N VAL A 88 17.98 7.79 -7.76
CA VAL A 88 16.63 7.59 -7.25
C VAL A 88 15.55 8.16 -8.19
N GLU A 89 15.85 9.23 -8.95
CA GLU A 89 14.88 9.77 -9.90
C GLU A 89 14.64 8.79 -11.05
N ARG A 90 15.70 8.19 -11.57
CA ARG A 90 15.59 7.16 -12.60
C ARG A 90 14.91 5.89 -12.06
N ARG A 91 15.19 5.48 -10.84
CA ARG A 91 14.53 4.34 -10.20
C ARG A 91 13.02 4.56 -10.07
N VAL A 92 12.60 5.73 -9.60
CA VAL A 92 11.18 6.09 -9.46
C VAL A 92 10.51 6.24 -10.83
N GLU A 93 11.17 6.82 -11.81
CA GLU A 93 10.67 6.91 -13.19
C GLU A 93 10.42 5.54 -13.79
N ILE A 94 11.41 4.65 -13.77
CA ILE A 94 11.30 3.29 -14.32
C ILE A 94 10.22 2.49 -13.60
N MET A 95 10.16 2.59 -12.28
CA MET A 95 9.10 1.95 -11.49
C MET A 95 7.71 2.46 -11.89
N THR A 96 7.54 3.79 -12.04
CA THR A 96 6.27 4.40 -12.43
C THR A 96 5.82 3.91 -13.79
N ARG A 97 6.72 3.95 -14.79
CA ARG A 97 6.44 3.46 -16.15
C ARG A 97 6.11 1.96 -16.16
N ALA A 98 6.83 1.15 -15.41
CA ALA A 98 6.56 -0.29 -15.31
C ALA A 98 5.21 -0.60 -14.63
N VAL A 99 4.76 0.20 -13.68
CA VAL A 99 3.42 0.08 -13.08
C VAL A 99 2.34 0.45 -14.10
N GLN A 100 2.53 1.55 -14.83
CA GLN A 100 1.52 2.10 -15.73
C GLN A 100 1.47 1.40 -17.08
N GLY A 101 2.57 0.84 -17.56
CA GLY A 101 2.63 0.08 -18.81
C GLY A 101 1.68 -1.13 -18.86
N ASN A 102 1.17 -1.59 -17.71
CA ASN A 102 0.15 -2.62 -17.65
C ASN A 102 -1.30 -2.10 -17.68
N PHE A 103 -1.51 -0.76 -17.66
CA PHE A 103 -2.84 -0.20 -17.51
C PHE A 103 -3.73 -0.46 -18.73
N ALA A 104 -3.18 -0.42 -19.94
CA ALA A 104 -3.93 -0.70 -21.16
C ALA A 104 -4.62 -2.07 -21.12
N SER A 105 -3.88 -3.10 -20.71
CA SER A 105 -4.38 -4.48 -20.67
C SER A 105 -5.22 -4.82 -19.44
N THR A 106 -5.18 -3.98 -18.39
CA THR A 106 -5.77 -4.28 -17.08
C THR A 106 -6.72 -3.19 -16.58
N GLU A 107 -7.12 -2.23 -17.42
CA GLU A 107 -7.96 -1.09 -17.02
C GLU A 107 -9.29 -1.53 -16.40
N GLN A 108 -9.97 -2.49 -17.03
CA GLN A 108 -11.27 -2.98 -16.55
C GLN A 108 -11.13 -3.62 -15.15
N GLN A 109 -10.08 -4.40 -14.93
CA GLN A 109 -9.78 -5.01 -13.62
C GLN A 109 -9.46 -3.94 -12.58
N GLY A 110 -8.65 -2.94 -12.94
CA GLY A 110 -8.30 -1.83 -12.07
C GLY A 110 -9.53 -1.02 -11.65
N ARG A 111 -10.40 -0.63 -12.61
CA ARG A 111 -11.67 0.07 -12.34
C ARG A 111 -12.60 -0.78 -11.47
N THR A 112 -12.68 -2.08 -11.70
CA THR A 112 -13.49 -2.97 -10.88
C THR A 112 -12.94 -3.06 -9.46
N LEU A 113 -11.61 -3.15 -9.28
CA LEU A 113 -10.99 -3.17 -7.97
C LEU A 113 -11.26 -1.87 -7.19
N LEU A 114 -11.18 -0.72 -7.85
CA LEU A 114 -11.51 0.58 -7.24
C LEU A 114 -12.98 0.61 -6.79
N ARG A 115 -13.91 0.23 -7.67
CA ARG A 115 -15.34 0.17 -7.33
C ARG A 115 -15.59 -0.71 -6.12
N LEU A 116 -15.07 -1.94 -6.11
CA LEU A 116 -15.23 -2.86 -4.97
C LEU A 116 -14.62 -2.32 -3.68
N THR A 117 -13.59 -1.47 -3.77
CA THR A 117 -12.99 -0.84 -2.60
C THR A 117 -13.87 0.29 -2.07
N LEU A 118 -14.48 1.09 -2.95
CA LEU A 118 -15.39 2.18 -2.60
C LEU A 118 -16.71 1.66 -2.05
N ASP A 119 -17.21 0.55 -2.60
CA ASP A 119 -18.46 -0.09 -2.16
C ASP A 119 -18.30 -0.89 -0.85
N ALA A 120 -17.07 -1.08 -0.37
CA ALA A 120 -16.83 -1.83 0.86
C ALA A 120 -17.38 -1.07 2.08
N PRO A 121 -18.08 -1.74 3.02
CA PRO A 121 -18.60 -1.09 4.23
C PRO A 121 -17.49 -0.44 5.05
N HIS A 122 -17.67 0.83 5.43
CA HIS A 122 -16.71 1.64 6.18
C HIS A 122 -17.02 1.76 7.68
N ASP A 123 -18.04 1.07 8.14
CA ASP A 123 -18.57 1.09 9.52
C ASP A 123 -17.56 0.67 10.60
N LYS A 124 -16.46 0.05 10.22
CA LYS A 124 -15.32 -0.26 11.11
C LYS A 124 -14.00 0.12 10.44
N PRO A 125 -13.56 1.37 10.57
CA PRO A 125 -12.23 1.74 10.10
C PRO A 125 -11.19 0.84 10.76
N ARG A 126 -10.36 0.17 9.96
CA ARG A 126 -9.23 -0.64 10.41
C ARG A 126 -7.97 0.22 10.27
N PRO A 127 -7.64 1.07 11.25
CA PRO A 127 -6.61 2.10 11.11
C PRO A 127 -5.20 1.56 10.85
N ASP A 128 -5.00 0.27 11.10
CA ASP A 128 -3.72 -0.41 10.97
C ASP A 128 -3.65 -1.35 9.75
N GLN A 129 -4.63 -1.26 8.83
CA GLN A 129 -4.71 -2.16 7.69
C GLN A 129 -5.21 -1.43 6.43
N PRO A 130 -4.34 -1.21 5.40
CA PRO A 130 -4.81 -0.70 4.13
C PRO A 130 -5.75 -1.71 3.46
N LEU A 131 -6.86 -1.23 2.91
CA LEU A 131 -7.85 -2.07 2.20
C LEU A 131 -7.25 -2.69 0.93
N ARG A 132 -6.24 -2.06 0.34
CA ARG A 132 -5.54 -2.54 -0.87
C ARG A 132 -4.18 -1.86 -1.03
N GLY A 133 -3.42 -2.27 -2.05
CA GLY A 133 -2.30 -1.49 -2.56
C GLY A 133 -0.95 -1.68 -1.86
N TYR A 134 -0.79 -2.70 -1.01
CA TYR A 134 0.48 -2.93 -0.31
C TYR A 134 1.67 -3.12 -1.27
N ARG A 135 1.47 -3.73 -2.46
CA ARG A 135 2.53 -3.91 -3.48
C ARG A 135 3.06 -2.60 -4.02
N ARG A 136 2.16 -1.62 -4.25
CA ARG A 136 2.56 -0.27 -4.68
C ARG A 136 3.52 0.35 -3.68
N ILE A 137 3.22 0.22 -2.40
CA ILE A 137 4.09 0.72 -1.34
C ILE A 137 5.43 -0.01 -1.34
N GLU A 138 5.45 -1.34 -1.45
CA GLU A 138 6.69 -2.13 -1.53
C GLU A 138 7.58 -1.69 -2.72
N TRP A 139 6.98 -1.42 -3.89
CA TRP A 139 7.74 -0.94 -5.06
C TRP A 139 8.28 0.47 -4.87
N ILE A 140 7.48 1.37 -4.30
CA ILE A 140 7.90 2.74 -4.00
C ILE A 140 9.05 2.71 -2.99
N GLU A 141 8.90 1.99 -1.88
CA GLU A 141 9.96 1.85 -0.86
C GLU A 141 11.26 1.28 -1.47
N ARG A 142 11.13 0.26 -2.35
CA ARG A 142 12.27 -0.32 -3.05
C ARG A 142 12.94 0.65 -4.03
N ALA A 143 12.17 1.44 -4.75
CA ALA A 143 12.71 2.48 -5.64
C ALA A 143 13.45 3.57 -4.85
N LEU A 144 12.98 3.90 -3.64
CA LEU A 144 13.53 4.92 -2.76
C LEU A 144 14.65 4.43 -1.83
N GLU A 145 15.02 3.14 -1.88
CA GLU A 145 16.01 2.56 -0.96
C GLU A 145 17.32 3.36 -0.88
N PRO A 146 17.89 3.90 -2.00
CA PRO A 146 19.14 4.67 -1.95
C PRO A 146 19.07 5.95 -1.11
N ILE A 147 17.87 6.47 -0.84
CA ILE A 147 17.70 7.69 -0.03
C ILE A 147 17.11 7.44 1.35
N ARG A 148 16.75 6.21 1.69
CA ARG A 148 16.12 5.87 2.97
C ARG A 148 16.95 6.37 4.17
N ALA A 149 18.27 6.22 4.13
CA ALA A 149 19.17 6.69 5.17
C ALA A 149 19.54 8.18 5.04
N LYS A 150 19.30 8.79 3.86
CA LYS A 150 19.68 10.17 3.55
C LYS A 150 18.60 11.19 3.97
N VAL A 151 17.34 10.76 4.13
CA VAL A 151 16.22 11.59 4.55
C VAL A 151 15.67 11.15 5.90
N GLY A 152 15.06 12.06 6.65
CA GLY A 152 14.45 11.71 7.93
C GLY A 152 13.24 10.76 7.76
N PRO A 153 12.94 9.92 8.76
CA PRO A 153 11.82 8.97 8.68
C PRO A 153 10.49 9.62 8.29
N ASP A 154 10.15 10.76 8.87
CA ASP A 154 8.90 11.47 8.56
C ASP A 154 8.87 12.00 7.12
N GLN A 155 10.03 12.44 6.57
CA GLN A 155 10.15 12.87 5.19
C GLN A 155 10.02 11.67 4.23
N PHE A 156 10.62 10.53 4.58
CA PHE A 156 10.52 9.30 3.82
C PHE A 156 9.07 8.82 3.72
N GLU A 157 8.37 8.70 4.85
CA GLU A 157 6.96 8.26 4.88
C GLU A 157 6.03 9.24 4.14
N ARG A 158 6.29 10.54 4.22
CA ARG A 158 5.56 11.55 3.43
C ARG A 158 5.80 11.35 1.94
N LEU A 159 7.04 11.13 1.51
CA LEU A 159 7.37 10.88 0.11
C LEU A 159 6.71 9.60 -0.40
N VAL A 160 6.77 8.51 0.35
CA VAL A 160 6.08 7.25 0.01
C VAL A 160 4.57 7.49 -0.17
N SER A 161 3.95 8.24 0.75
CA SER A 161 2.52 8.57 0.66
C SER A 161 2.19 9.43 -0.56
N ALA A 162 3.00 10.45 -0.84
CA ALA A 162 2.80 11.34 -1.99
C ALA A 162 2.96 10.58 -3.32
N LEU A 163 3.98 9.74 -3.45
CA LEU A 163 4.17 8.88 -4.63
C LEU A 163 3.00 7.89 -4.81
N ALA A 164 2.47 7.34 -3.72
CA ALA A 164 1.31 6.46 -3.79
C ALA A 164 0.04 7.14 -4.32
N MET A 165 -0.06 8.46 -4.24
CA MET A 165 -1.17 9.25 -4.80
C MET A 165 -1.03 9.49 -6.30
N VAL A 166 0.20 9.62 -6.82
CA VAL A 166 0.45 9.93 -8.23
C VAL A 166 0.73 8.70 -9.09
N ILE A 167 0.85 7.52 -8.47
CA ILE A 167 1.14 6.26 -9.16
C ILE A 167 0.01 5.26 -8.85
N GLY A 168 -0.71 4.81 -9.86
CA GLY A 168 -1.73 3.77 -9.70
C GLY A 168 -3.04 4.07 -10.43
N TRP A 169 -4.03 3.24 -10.18
CA TRP A 169 -5.34 3.34 -10.84
C TRP A 169 -6.06 4.65 -10.58
N GLU A 170 -5.89 5.24 -9.41
CA GLU A 170 -6.51 6.51 -9.04
C GLU A 170 -6.00 7.65 -9.91
N SER A 171 -4.69 7.73 -10.10
CA SER A 171 -4.07 8.76 -10.96
C SER A 171 -4.46 8.55 -12.43
N LEU A 172 -4.56 7.30 -12.91
CA LEU A 172 -5.03 7.00 -14.25
C LEU A 172 -6.48 7.48 -14.48
N ILE A 173 -7.39 7.25 -13.53
CA ILE A 173 -8.77 7.74 -13.63
C ILE A 173 -8.81 9.26 -13.71
N VAL A 174 -8.03 9.96 -12.90
CA VAL A 174 -7.93 11.42 -12.97
C VAL A 174 -7.39 11.85 -14.34
N ALA A 175 -6.34 11.22 -14.84
CA ALA A 175 -5.75 11.54 -16.14
C ALA A 175 -6.74 11.32 -17.29
N LYS A 176 -7.40 10.16 -17.35
CA LYS A 176 -8.30 9.79 -18.43
C LYS A 176 -9.68 10.44 -18.31
N ASP A 177 -10.34 10.30 -17.16
CA ASP A 177 -11.76 10.62 -17.03
C ASP A 177 -11.98 12.11 -16.72
N ILE A 178 -11.01 12.81 -16.15
CA ILE A 178 -11.11 14.24 -15.83
C ILE A 178 -10.32 15.09 -16.83
N ARG A 179 -9.11 14.63 -17.22
CA ARG A 179 -8.21 15.39 -18.09
C ARG A 179 -8.27 14.98 -19.56
N ALA A 180 -8.93 13.88 -19.88
CA ALA A 180 -9.01 13.28 -21.22
C ALA A 180 -7.64 12.99 -21.86
N LEU A 181 -6.61 12.70 -21.03
CA LEU A 181 -5.29 12.31 -21.49
C LEU A 181 -5.32 10.89 -22.02
N ASP A 182 -4.48 10.61 -23.02
CA ASP A 182 -4.21 9.23 -23.39
C ASP A 182 -3.27 8.53 -22.39
N LEU A 183 -2.94 7.27 -22.63
CA LEU A 183 -2.14 6.48 -21.69
C LEU A 183 -0.68 6.94 -21.64
N GLU A 184 -0.11 7.37 -22.75
CA GLU A 184 1.28 7.85 -22.85
C GLU A 184 1.41 9.19 -22.11
N GLU A 185 0.48 10.12 -22.37
CA GLU A 185 0.41 11.40 -21.67
C GLU A 185 0.23 11.22 -20.16
N ALA A 186 -0.65 10.29 -19.75
CA ALA A 186 -0.90 9.98 -18.34
C ALA A 186 0.36 9.40 -17.66
N GLU A 187 1.10 8.54 -18.37
CA GLU A 187 2.37 7.97 -17.91
C GLU A 187 3.43 9.05 -17.74
N ASP A 188 3.58 9.95 -18.72
CA ASP A 188 4.55 11.03 -18.68
C ASP A 188 4.29 12.01 -17.54
N VAL A 189 3.04 12.41 -17.34
CA VAL A 189 2.64 13.28 -16.22
C VAL A 189 2.94 12.62 -14.88
N SER A 190 2.62 11.34 -14.72
CA SER A 190 2.89 10.62 -13.47
C SER A 190 4.39 10.45 -13.21
N ALA A 191 5.18 10.13 -14.22
CA ALA A 191 6.64 10.02 -14.12
C ALA A 191 7.28 11.36 -13.79
N TRP A 192 6.84 12.44 -14.44
CA TRP A 192 7.27 13.80 -14.12
C TRP A 192 6.95 14.17 -12.67
N ALA A 193 5.71 13.95 -12.23
CA ALA A 193 5.27 14.25 -10.86
C ALA A 193 6.07 13.44 -9.82
N ALA A 194 6.31 12.16 -10.09
CA ALA A 194 7.08 11.30 -9.20
C ALA A 194 8.53 11.79 -9.03
N LYS A 195 9.20 12.17 -10.13
CA LYS A 195 10.55 12.77 -10.08
C LYS A 195 10.56 14.11 -9.36
N ALA A 196 9.55 14.96 -9.60
CA ALA A 196 9.43 16.26 -8.92
C ALA A 196 9.29 16.12 -7.40
N LEU A 197 8.51 15.12 -6.93
CA LEU A 197 8.36 14.82 -5.50
C LEU A 197 9.68 14.37 -4.86
N VAL A 198 10.45 13.53 -5.56
CA VAL A 198 11.78 13.11 -5.11
C VAL A 198 12.72 14.32 -4.98
N ARG A 199 12.82 15.16 -6.02
CA ARG A 199 13.66 16.37 -6.01
C ARG A 199 13.26 17.31 -4.87
N ALA A 200 11.97 17.58 -4.72
CA ALA A 200 11.46 18.43 -3.65
C ALA A 200 11.87 17.90 -2.28
N THR A 201 11.73 16.59 -2.06
CA THR A 201 12.11 15.96 -0.78
C THR A 201 13.60 16.04 -0.51
N LEU A 202 14.45 15.82 -1.53
CA LEU A 202 15.90 15.89 -1.39
C LEU A 202 16.42 17.33 -1.18
N SER A 203 15.68 18.32 -1.68
CA SER A 203 16.01 19.75 -1.50
C SER A 203 15.56 20.32 -0.17
N GLU A 204 14.71 19.62 0.58
CA GLU A 204 14.27 20.08 1.90
C GLU A 204 15.37 19.93 2.95
N PRO A 205 15.60 20.97 3.78
CA PRO A 205 16.51 20.82 4.89
C PRO A 205 15.99 19.74 5.85
N GLN A 206 16.88 18.85 6.29
CA GLN A 206 16.53 17.86 7.32
C GLN A 206 16.07 18.60 8.59
N LYS A 207 14.78 18.54 8.88
CA LYS A 207 14.27 19.03 10.17
C LYS A 207 14.89 18.17 11.26
N LYS A 208 15.77 18.75 12.10
CA LYS A 208 16.23 18.10 13.33
C LYS A 208 14.98 17.62 14.06
N VAL A 209 14.82 16.32 14.22
CA VAL A 209 13.70 15.70 14.94
C VAL A 209 13.74 16.27 16.36
N LYS A 210 12.85 17.22 16.68
CA LYS A 210 12.57 17.53 18.09
C LYS A 210 11.93 16.26 18.66
N PRO A 211 12.46 15.71 19.78
CA PRO A 211 11.81 14.59 20.43
C PRO A 211 10.35 14.99 20.68
N ARG A 212 9.41 14.18 20.22
CA ARG A 212 7.99 14.36 20.54
C ARG A 212 7.89 14.42 22.06
N ALA A 213 7.67 15.61 22.62
CA ALA A 213 7.36 15.77 24.03
C ALA A 213 6.21 14.82 24.34
N GLY A 214 6.48 13.87 25.23
CA GLY A 214 5.50 12.86 25.61
C GLY A 214 4.20 13.58 26.00
N ARG A 215 3.09 13.21 25.35
CA ARG A 215 1.76 13.63 25.81
C ARG A 215 1.63 13.08 27.22
N GLU A 216 1.90 13.92 28.21
CA GLU A 216 1.57 13.64 29.61
C GLU A 216 0.07 13.35 29.68
N ARG A 217 -0.25 12.09 29.87
CA ARG A 217 -1.63 11.70 30.20
C ARG A 217 -1.93 12.28 31.58
N LYS A 218 -2.79 13.29 31.65
CA LYS A 218 -3.40 13.72 32.93
C LYS A 218 -3.91 12.49 33.69
N PRO A 219 -3.55 12.32 34.96
CA PRO A 219 -4.03 11.19 35.75
C PRO A 219 -5.56 11.23 35.81
N LYS A 220 -6.20 10.10 35.53
CA LYS A 220 -7.64 9.92 35.74
C LYS A 220 -7.93 10.18 37.22
N ARG A 221 -8.77 11.18 37.54
CA ARG A 221 -9.34 11.39 38.85
C ARG A 221 -10.00 10.08 39.30
N ALA A 222 -9.63 9.60 40.50
CA ALA A 222 -10.27 8.48 41.15
C ALA A 222 -11.75 8.83 41.45
N PRO A 223 -12.69 7.86 41.34
CA PRO A 223 -14.07 8.11 41.70
C PRO A 223 -14.18 8.39 43.21
N ALA A 224 -14.88 9.46 43.54
CA ALA A 224 -15.17 9.81 44.90
C ALA A 224 -15.95 8.68 45.61
N ALA A 225 -15.45 8.23 46.76
CA ALA A 225 -16.12 7.27 47.60
C ALA A 225 -17.43 7.89 48.13
N ASN A 226 -18.56 7.30 47.76
CA ASN A 226 -19.87 7.71 48.24
C ASN A 226 -20.06 7.10 49.63
N GLY A 227 -19.88 7.95 50.65
CA GLY A 227 -20.07 7.58 52.03
C GLY A 227 -21.57 7.30 52.31
N SER A 228 -21.88 6.08 52.66
CA SER A 228 -23.14 5.68 53.27
C SER A 228 -23.30 6.42 54.61
N ARG A 229 -24.37 7.18 54.78
CA ARG A 229 -24.91 7.52 56.08
C ARG A 229 -26.29 6.92 56.21
N HIS A 230 -26.39 5.95 57.12
CA HIS A 230 -27.63 5.54 57.76
C HIS A 230 -28.31 6.71 58.45
N ARG A 231 -29.57 6.89 58.21
CA ARG A 231 -30.70 6.97 59.20
C ARG A 231 -32.03 6.76 58.48
#